data_a013d0cfc7d10ac686d1cc865d6cfac5
#
_entry.id   a013d0cfc7d10ac686d1cc865d6cfac5
#
_cell.length_a   1.000
_cell.length_b   1.000
_cell.length_c   1.000
_cell.angle_alpha   90.00
_cell.angle_beta   90.00
_cell.angle_gamma   90.00
#
_symmetry.space_group_name_H-M   'P 1'
#
loop_
_entity.id
_entity.type
_entity.pdbx_description
1 polymer ?
#
loop_
_entity_poly.entity_id
_entity_poly.type
_entity_poly.pdbx_seq_one_letter_code
_entity_poly.pdbx_strand_id
1 'polypeptide(L)'
;MVSTGTFAIDPVRTCHALLARAQARGTSIAYPIDIGALHPLPRGIELETTEGRSFVAGNVILATGYERARLFLPEAFSLLSTFAIATRPGAAPVWKENAMIWEASDPYLYVRAGNDGRIIAGGEDIEIADSETRDRVLSGKAGAIAAKLAAMLGREKIDWDCEWAATFGSSPDGLPAIGPARNMEHLWIAAGFGGNGIAFAALAAEILEGALNGTPDRDAPCFAPYRFDNE
;
A
#
# COMPACT_ATOMS: atom_id res chain seq x y z
N MET A 1 9.34 -6.08 23.12
CA MET A 1 7.94 -5.82 23.53
C MET A 1 7.06 -6.81 22.77
N VAL A 2 6.03 -7.42 23.39
CA VAL A 2 5.03 -8.26 22.72
C VAL A 2 3.69 -7.54 22.81
N SER A 3 3.04 -7.32 21.68
CA SER A 3 1.68 -6.78 21.62
C SER A 3 0.69 -7.89 21.25
N THR A 4 -0.53 -7.79 21.72
CA THR A 4 -1.64 -8.69 21.41
C THR A 4 -2.74 -7.94 20.67
N GLY A 5 -3.70 -8.68 20.08
CA GLY A 5 -4.80 -8.07 19.32
C GLY A 5 -4.45 -7.70 17.89
N THR A 6 -3.34 -8.21 17.35
CA THR A 6 -2.97 -8.09 15.95
C THR A 6 -3.30 -9.37 15.18
N PHE A 7 -3.50 -9.23 13.88
CA PHE A 7 -3.81 -10.35 12.99
C PHE A 7 -2.84 -10.36 11.80
N ALA A 8 -2.31 -11.53 11.49
CA ALA A 8 -1.64 -11.77 10.21
C ALA A 8 -2.68 -12.18 9.17
N ILE A 9 -2.71 -11.50 8.05
CA ILE A 9 -3.59 -11.83 6.92
C ILE A 9 -2.77 -12.10 5.67
N ASP A 10 -3.36 -12.87 4.77
CA ASP A 10 -2.90 -12.96 3.39
C ASP A 10 -3.53 -11.80 2.60
N PRO A 11 -2.77 -10.77 2.18
CA PRO A 11 -3.33 -9.58 1.56
C PRO A 11 -4.03 -9.89 0.23
N VAL A 12 -3.48 -10.82 -0.57
CA VAL A 12 -4.05 -11.17 -1.88
C VAL A 12 -5.40 -11.87 -1.70
N ARG A 13 -5.46 -12.88 -0.84
CA ARG A 13 -6.72 -13.58 -0.54
C ARG A 13 -7.75 -12.66 0.08
N THR A 14 -7.34 -11.74 0.94
CA THR A 14 -8.24 -10.75 1.56
C THR A 14 -8.81 -9.81 0.50
N CYS A 15 -7.99 -9.26 -0.40
CA CYS A 15 -8.47 -8.42 -1.50
C CYS A 15 -9.45 -9.17 -2.41
N HIS A 16 -9.14 -10.41 -2.80
CA HIS A 16 -10.06 -11.21 -3.62
C HIS A 16 -11.38 -11.48 -2.92
N ALA A 17 -11.36 -11.76 -1.61
CA ALA A 17 -12.59 -11.99 -0.84
C ALA A 17 -13.45 -10.72 -0.74
N LEU A 18 -12.81 -9.56 -0.53
CA LEU A 18 -13.52 -8.27 -0.51
C LEU A 18 -14.12 -7.93 -1.87
N LEU A 19 -13.38 -8.12 -2.97
CA LEU A 19 -13.88 -7.89 -4.33
C LEU A 19 -15.05 -8.82 -4.65
N ALA A 20 -14.94 -10.11 -4.35
CA ALA A 20 -16.04 -11.07 -4.55
C ALA A 20 -17.29 -10.67 -3.75
N ARG A 21 -17.11 -10.20 -2.51
CA ARG A 21 -18.23 -9.71 -1.70
C ARG A 21 -18.85 -8.43 -2.26
N ALA A 22 -18.04 -7.52 -2.80
CA ALA A 22 -18.54 -6.30 -3.46
C ALA A 22 -19.36 -6.67 -4.71
N GLN A 23 -18.85 -7.59 -5.56
CA GLN A 23 -19.58 -8.09 -6.74
C GLN A 23 -20.92 -8.72 -6.36
N ALA A 24 -20.96 -9.54 -5.30
CA ALA A 24 -22.20 -10.15 -4.82
C ALA A 24 -23.24 -9.12 -4.34
N ARG A 25 -22.81 -7.87 -4.09
CA ARG A 25 -23.64 -6.73 -3.72
C ARG A 25 -23.96 -5.78 -4.88
N GLY A 26 -23.61 -6.15 -6.10
CA GLY A 26 -23.93 -5.39 -7.32
C GLY A 26 -22.79 -4.51 -7.84
N THR A 27 -21.59 -4.54 -7.24
CA THR A 27 -20.43 -3.82 -7.79
C THR A 27 -19.98 -4.49 -9.08
N SER A 28 -19.79 -3.70 -10.15
CA SER A 28 -19.15 -4.16 -11.38
C SER A 28 -17.64 -3.98 -11.29
N ILE A 29 -16.90 -5.00 -11.68
CA ILE A 29 -15.44 -4.95 -11.81
C ILE A 29 -15.11 -5.16 -13.28
N ALA A 30 -14.43 -4.20 -13.89
CA ALA A 30 -14.02 -4.23 -15.28
C ALA A 30 -12.49 -4.20 -15.41
N TYR A 31 -11.92 -5.16 -16.10
CA TYR A 31 -10.49 -5.24 -16.43
C TYR A 31 -10.28 -6.05 -17.73
N PRO A 32 -9.18 -5.86 -18.44
CA PRO A 32 -8.22 -4.78 -18.28
C PRO A 32 -8.80 -3.47 -18.85
N ILE A 33 -8.83 -2.43 -18.03
CA ILE A 33 -9.21 -1.08 -18.45
C ILE A 33 -8.20 -0.09 -17.85
N ASP A 34 -7.55 0.67 -18.71
CA ASP A 34 -6.66 1.77 -18.31
C ASP A 34 -7.34 3.12 -18.58
N ILE A 35 -7.45 3.95 -17.55
CA ILE A 35 -8.00 5.30 -17.65
C ILE A 35 -6.87 6.25 -18.03
N GLY A 36 -6.96 6.84 -19.21
CA GLY A 36 -5.99 7.77 -19.77
C GLY A 36 -6.23 9.23 -19.36
N ALA A 37 -7.50 9.63 -19.24
CA ALA A 37 -7.88 11.00 -18.89
C ALA A 37 -9.12 11.07 -18.02
N LEU A 38 -9.25 12.19 -17.28
CA LEU A 38 -10.40 12.56 -16.48
C LEU A 38 -10.88 13.94 -16.95
N HIS A 39 -12.17 14.05 -17.29
CA HIS A 39 -12.78 15.28 -17.75
C HIS A 39 -13.87 15.70 -16.76
N PRO A 40 -13.74 16.87 -16.10
CA PRO A 40 -14.75 17.33 -15.15
C PRO A 40 -16.06 17.68 -15.87
N LEU A 41 -17.17 17.25 -15.28
CA LEU A 41 -18.53 17.58 -15.70
C LEU A 41 -19.25 18.35 -14.59
N PRO A 42 -20.35 19.06 -14.88
CA PRO A 42 -21.12 19.81 -13.87
C PRO A 42 -21.67 18.94 -12.72
N ARG A 43 -21.80 17.63 -12.93
CA ARG A 43 -22.31 16.66 -11.94
C ARG A 43 -21.57 15.34 -12.02
N GLY A 44 -20.23 15.37 -11.92
CA GLY A 44 -19.42 14.17 -11.94
C GLY A 44 -18.18 14.29 -12.82
N ILE A 45 -17.65 13.16 -13.25
CA ILE A 45 -16.42 13.08 -14.05
C ILE A 45 -16.65 12.07 -15.17
N GLU A 46 -16.23 12.44 -16.38
CA GLU A 46 -16.05 11.50 -17.48
C GLU A 46 -14.64 10.91 -17.41
N LEU A 47 -14.57 9.59 -17.44
CA LEU A 47 -13.33 8.83 -17.47
C LEU A 47 -13.12 8.30 -18.90
N GLU A 48 -12.06 8.74 -19.54
CA GLU A 48 -11.68 8.28 -20.87
C GLU A 48 -10.59 7.18 -20.76
N THR A 49 -10.83 6.04 -21.40
CA THR A 49 -9.84 4.97 -21.47
C THR A 49 -8.77 5.24 -22.52
N THR A 50 -7.62 4.61 -22.38
CA THR A 50 -6.55 4.68 -23.40
C THR A 50 -6.99 4.11 -24.76
N GLU A 51 -8.09 3.35 -24.81
CA GLU A 51 -8.70 2.82 -26.04
C GLU A 51 -9.81 3.74 -26.62
N GLY A 52 -10.05 4.91 -26.03
CA GLY A 52 -11.02 5.89 -26.50
C GLY A 52 -12.48 5.59 -26.12
N ARG A 53 -12.71 4.70 -25.13
CA ARG A 53 -14.05 4.49 -24.53
C ARG A 53 -14.23 5.45 -23.36
N SER A 54 -15.46 5.89 -23.11
CA SER A 54 -15.78 6.77 -21.99
C SER A 54 -16.77 6.15 -21.03
N PHE A 55 -16.64 6.52 -19.75
CA PHE A 55 -17.56 6.22 -18.66
C PHE A 55 -17.87 7.52 -17.91
N VAL A 56 -19.07 7.66 -17.37
CA VAL A 56 -19.43 8.80 -16.53
C VAL A 56 -19.77 8.32 -15.13
N ALA A 57 -19.18 8.98 -14.13
CA ALA A 57 -19.41 8.69 -12.73
C ALA A 57 -19.75 9.97 -11.95
N GLY A 58 -20.65 9.87 -10.98
CA GLY A 58 -21.00 10.99 -10.08
C GLY A 58 -19.85 11.37 -9.15
N ASN A 59 -19.07 10.37 -8.69
CA ASN A 59 -17.83 10.55 -7.94
C ASN A 59 -16.81 9.52 -8.41
N VAL A 60 -15.55 9.88 -8.36
CA VAL A 60 -14.40 9.02 -8.69
C VAL A 60 -13.45 8.99 -7.51
N ILE A 61 -12.99 7.81 -7.12
CA ILE A 61 -12.01 7.61 -6.09
C ILE A 61 -10.73 7.06 -6.72
N LEU A 62 -9.62 7.79 -6.60
CA LEU A 62 -8.30 7.33 -7.00
C LEU A 62 -7.72 6.46 -5.89
N ALA A 63 -7.83 5.14 -6.06
CA ALA A 63 -7.16 4.14 -5.22
C ALA A 63 -6.08 3.41 -6.04
N THR A 64 -5.31 4.17 -6.82
CA THR A 64 -4.40 3.71 -7.87
C THR A 64 -2.97 3.46 -7.36
N GLY A 65 -2.78 3.35 -6.04
CA GLY A 65 -1.45 3.29 -5.45
C GLY A 65 -0.68 4.59 -5.65
N TYR A 66 0.58 4.50 -6.11
CA TYR A 66 1.48 5.65 -6.13
C TYR A 66 1.66 6.29 -7.51
N GLU A 67 1.51 5.52 -8.58
CA GLU A 67 1.86 5.97 -9.92
C GLU A 67 0.96 7.10 -10.42
N ARG A 68 -0.36 6.94 -10.29
CA ARG A 68 -1.33 7.92 -10.79
C ARG A 68 -1.75 8.93 -9.71
N ALA A 69 -1.80 8.52 -8.46
CA ALA A 69 -2.13 9.41 -7.35
C ALA A 69 -1.13 10.57 -7.20
N ARG A 70 0.14 10.37 -7.62
CA ARG A 70 1.17 11.42 -7.59
C ARG A 70 0.77 12.69 -8.34
N LEU A 71 -0.06 12.60 -9.38
CA LEU A 71 -0.56 13.76 -10.12
C LEU A 71 -1.46 14.68 -9.26
N PHE A 72 -2.00 14.16 -8.18
CA PHE A 72 -2.95 14.85 -7.30
C PHE A 72 -2.44 14.97 -5.86
N LEU A 73 -1.30 14.35 -5.53
CA LEU A 73 -0.67 14.47 -4.22
C LEU A 73 0.27 15.67 -4.18
N PRO A 74 0.33 16.40 -3.05
CA PRO A 74 1.31 17.46 -2.86
C PRO A 74 2.74 16.91 -2.81
N GLU A 75 3.73 17.77 -3.04
CA GLU A 75 5.17 17.42 -3.04
C GLU A 75 5.67 16.87 -1.71
N ALA A 76 4.94 17.15 -0.62
CA ALA A 76 5.24 16.61 0.71
C ALA A 76 5.21 15.07 0.78
N PHE A 77 4.54 14.40 -0.17
CA PHE A 77 4.53 12.95 -0.25
C PHE A 77 5.72 12.44 -1.06
N SER A 78 6.62 11.73 -0.40
CA SER A 78 7.78 11.07 -1.02
C SER A 78 7.46 9.63 -1.42
N LEU A 79 8.25 9.09 -2.33
CA LEU A 79 8.18 7.69 -2.74
C LEU A 79 9.41 6.93 -2.23
N LEU A 80 9.17 5.83 -1.54
CA LEU A 80 10.19 4.92 -1.05
C LEU A 80 10.04 3.57 -1.73
N SER A 81 11.17 2.91 -1.98
CA SER A 81 11.21 1.51 -2.39
C SER A 81 11.61 0.64 -1.21
N THR A 82 10.88 -0.45 -1.02
CA THR A 82 11.12 -1.47 0.00
C THR A 82 11.46 -2.80 -0.67
N PHE A 83 12.16 -3.66 0.03
CA PHE A 83 12.66 -4.93 -0.49
C PHE A 83 12.23 -6.07 0.44
N ALA A 84 12.04 -7.24 -0.15
CA ALA A 84 11.66 -8.41 0.61
C ALA A 84 12.21 -9.70 -0.01
N ILE A 85 12.37 -10.70 0.84
CA ILE A 85 12.71 -12.07 0.47
C ILE A 85 11.69 -13.05 1.02
N ALA A 86 11.58 -14.20 0.37
CA ALA A 86 10.89 -15.37 0.91
C ALA A 86 11.77 -16.61 0.79
N THR A 87 11.93 -17.33 1.89
CA THR A 87 12.63 -18.62 1.90
C THR A 87 11.80 -19.70 1.22
N ARG A 88 12.36 -20.89 1.04
CA ARG A 88 11.61 -22.06 0.61
C ARG A 88 10.53 -22.45 1.62
N PRO A 89 9.46 -23.13 1.19
CA PRO A 89 8.46 -23.69 2.09
C PRO A 89 9.10 -24.57 3.17
N GLY A 90 8.54 -24.55 4.37
CA GLY A 90 9.02 -25.36 5.48
C GLY A 90 10.32 -24.88 6.14
N ALA A 91 10.88 -23.74 5.72
CA ALA A 91 12.09 -23.18 6.30
C ALA A 91 11.85 -22.41 7.62
N ALA A 92 10.59 -22.06 7.93
CA ALA A 92 10.27 -21.29 9.12
C ALA A 92 10.67 -22.06 10.37
N PRO A 93 11.51 -21.48 11.25
CA PRO A 93 11.70 -22.03 12.57
C PRO A 93 10.39 -21.89 13.34
N VAL A 94 10.19 -22.78 14.27
CA VAL A 94 9.09 -22.65 15.22
C VAL A 94 9.52 -21.64 16.28
N TRP A 95 9.18 -20.36 16.06
CA TRP A 95 9.22 -19.37 17.12
C TRP A 95 7.84 -19.20 17.75
N LYS A 96 7.81 -18.64 18.95
CA LYS A 96 6.61 -18.55 19.77
C LYS A 96 5.45 -17.90 18.98
N GLU A 97 4.35 -18.63 18.87
CA GLU A 97 3.06 -18.15 18.34
C GLU A 97 3.09 -17.70 16.88
N ASN A 98 4.15 -18.01 16.12
CA ASN A 98 4.38 -17.45 14.78
C ASN A 98 4.24 -15.92 14.73
N ALA A 99 4.62 -15.26 15.83
CA ALA A 99 4.46 -13.82 15.98
C ALA A 99 5.13 -13.07 14.82
N MET A 100 4.51 -11.99 14.38
CA MET A 100 5.19 -11.05 13.49
C MET A 100 6.27 -10.32 14.29
N ILE A 101 7.46 -10.24 13.72
CA ILE A 101 8.60 -9.57 14.33
C ILE A 101 8.86 -8.28 13.56
N TRP A 102 9.06 -7.19 14.30
CA TRP A 102 9.51 -5.93 13.74
C TRP A 102 10.62 -5.35 14.61
N GLU A 103 11.75 -5.05 14.00
CA GLU A 103 12.84 -4.35 14.66
C GLU A 103 12.57 -2.84 14.67
N ALA A 104 12.75 -2.22 15.83
CA ALA A 104 12.73 -0.76 15.96
C ALA A 104 14.13 -0.19 15.67
N SER A 105 14.68 -0.46 14.49
CA SER A 105 15.99 0.00 14.01
C SER A 105 15.84 0.73 12.67
N ASP A 106 16.85 1.48 12.27
CA ASP A 106 16.95 2.10 10.95
C ASP A 106 18.27 1.67 10.31
N PRO A 107 18.25 0.97 9.18
CA PRO A 107 17.08 0.37 8.52
C PRO A 107 16.51 -0.82 9.32
N TYR A 108 15.18 -0.86 9.39
CA TYR A 108 14.45 -1.89 10.12
C TYR A 108 14.37 -3.23 9.36
N LEU A 109 14.01 -4.28 10.10
CA LEU A 109 13.65 -5.58 9.54
C LEU A 109 12.27 -5.99 10.08
N TYR A 110 11.38 -6.44 9.20
CA TYR A 110 10.18 -7.15 9.59
C TYR A 110 10.25 -8.61 9.14
N VAL A 111 9.69 -9.50 9.95
CA VAL A 111 9.72 -10.95 9.69
C VAL A 111 8.38 -11.56 10.04
N ARG A 112 7.89 -12.44 9.19
CA ARG A 112 6.71 -13.26 9.46
C ARG A 112 6.84 -14.66 8.88
N ALA A 113 6.13 -15.63 9.46
CA ALA A 113 5.94 -16.94 8.86
C ALA A 113 4.79 -16.88 7.83
N GLY A 114 4.98 -17.49 6.68
CA GLY A 114 3.91 -17.80 5.73
C GLY A 114 3.14 -19.05 6.12
N ASN A 115 1.94 -19.22 5.58
CA ASN A 115 1.09 -20.39 5.85
C ASN A 115 1.68 -21.72 5.37
N ASP A 116 2.61 -21.68 4.41
CA ASP A 116 3.35 -22.82 3.87
C ASP A 116 4.69 -23.05 4.59
N GLY A 117 4.93 -22.34 5.70
CA GLY A 117 6.16 -22.42 6.46
C GLY A 117 7.34 -21.68 5.82
N ARG A 118 7.14 -20.77 4.88
CA ARG A 118 8.16 -19.82 4.44
C ARG A 118 8.44 -18.79 5.54
N ILE A 119 9.66 -18.29 5.57
CA ILE A 119 9.96 -17.03 6.24
C ILE A 119 9.88 -15.93 5.20
N ILE A 120 9.10 -14.89 5.48
CA ILE A 120 9.07 -13.67 4.69
C ILE A 120 9.71 -12.59 5.54
N ALA A 121 10.74 -11.94 5.00
CA ALA A 121 11.45 -10.86 5.66
C ALA A 121 11.63 -9.69 4.71
N GLY A 122 11.57 -8.46 5.22
CA GLY A 122 11.73 -7.27 4.39
C GLY A 122 12.08 -6.03 5.19
N GLY A 123 12.34 -4.96 4.46
CA GLY A 123 12.83 -3.67 4.95
C GLY A 123 13.86 -3.10 3.98
N GLU A 124 14.94 -2.49 4.52
CA GLU A 124 16.02 -1.90 3.73
C GLU A 124 15.53 -0.79 2.78
N ASP A 125 14.55 -0.02 3.23
CA ASP A 125 13.88 1.02 2.44
C ASP A 125 14.88 2.07 1.96
N ILE A 126 14.63 2.58 0.75
CA ILE A 126 15.43 3.65 0.14
C ILE A 126 14.53 4.64 -0.60
N GLU A 127 14.96 5.87 -0.67
CA GLU A 127 14.27 6.96 -1.35
C GLU A 127 14.53 6.91 -2.87
N ILE A 128 14.00 5.88 -3.53
CA ILE A 128 14.07 5.68 -4.99
C ILE A 128 12.66 5.39 -5.49
N ALA A 129 12.18 6.21 -6.43
CA ALA A 129 10.90 6.03 -7.09
C ALA A 129 11.03 5.31 -8.45
N ASP A 130 12.19 5.38 -9.08
CA ASP A 130 12.46 4.78 -10.39
C ASP A 130 12.61 3.27 -10.32
N SER A 131 11.77 2.55 -11.08
CA SER A 131 11.71 1.09 -11.06
C SER A 131 13.00 0.45 -11.57
N GLU A 132 13.66 1.02 -12.58
CA GLU A 132 14.90 0.47 -13.14
C GLU A 132 16.04 0.55 -12.11
N THR A 133 16.16 1.68 -11.44
CA THR A 133 17.17 1.89 -10.38
C THR A 133 16.88 1.00 -9.17
N ARG A 134 15.62 0.88 -8.76
CA ARG A 134 15.18 -0.03 -7.70
C ARG A 134 15.56 -1.48 -8.01
N ASP A 135 15.26 -1.95 -9.22
CA ASP A 135 15.47 -3.34 -9.61
C ASP A 135 16.97 -3.67 -9.74
N ARG A 136 17.82 -2.69 -10.08
CA ARG A 136 19.29 -2.86 -10.07
C ARG A 136 19.89 -3.15 -8.69
N VAL A 137 19.29 -2.64 -7.63
CA VAL A 137 19.80 -2.84 -6.25
C VAL A 137 19.11 -3.99 -5.52
N LEU A 138 18.08 -4.61 -6.12
CA LEU A 138 17.25 -5.63 -5.50
C LEU A 138 18.06 -6.78 -4.90
N SER A 139 18.94 -7.41 -5.66
CA SER A 139 19.70 -8.57 -5.19
C SER A 139 20.67 -8.22 -4.05
N GLY A 140 21.27 -7.02 -4.09
CA GLY A 140 22.10 -6.53 -2.98
C GLY A 140 21.29 -6.31 -1.69
N LYS A 141 20.10 -5.75 -1.81
CA LYS A 141 19.16 -5.55 -0.69
C LYS A 141 18.62 -6.87 -0.14
N ALA A 142 18.28 -7.81 -1.03
CA ALA A 142 17.89 -9.17 -0.64
C ALA A 142 18.99 -9.87 0.18
N GLY A 143 20.24 -9.76 -0.24
CA GLY A 143 21.39 -10.27 0.50
C GLY A 143 21.56 -9.63 1.89
N ALA A 144 21.35 -8.31 2.00
CA ALA A 144 21.41 -7.62 3.30
C ALA A 144 20.27 -8.09 4.24
N ILE A 145 19.04 -8.23 3.73
CA ILE A 145 17.92 -8.77 4.48
C ILE A 145 18.20 -10.20 4.94
N ALA A 146 18.72 -11.06 4.06
CA ALA A 146 19.05 -12.43 4.39
C ALA A 146 20.12 -12.52 5.49
N ALA A 147 21.13 -11.64 5.45
CA ALA A 147 22.17 -11.58 6.48
C ALA A 147 21.60 -11.14 7.84
N LYS A 148 20.75 -10.11 7.89
CA LYS A 148 20.06 -9.68 9.11
C LYS A 148 19.17 -10.78 9.67
N LEU A 149 18.40 -11.46 8.82
CA LEU A 149 17.56 -12.58 9.21
C LEU A 149 18.38 -13.75 9.76
N ALA A 150 19.53 -14.06 9.15
CA ALA A 150 20.44 -15.08 9.63
C ALA A 150 20.96 -14.76 11.04
N ALA A 151 21.40 -13.53 11.25
CA ALA A 151 21.86 -13.06 12.57
C ALA A 151 20.72 -13.13 13.62
N MET A 152 19.50 -12.69 13.28
CA MET A 152 18.34 -12.73 14.17
C MET A 152 18.00 -14.17 14.58
N LEU A 153 18.12 -15.13 13.68
CA LEU A 153 17.77 -16.53 13.91
C LEU A 153 18.94 -17.39 14.44
N GLY A 154 20.11 -16.81 14.65
CA GLY A 154 21.33 -17.51 15.06
C GLY A 154 21.79 -18.56 14.02
N ARG A 155 21.58 -18.28 12.74
CA ARG A 155 21.99 -19.15 11.62
C ARG A 155 23.20 -18.55 10.90
N GLU A 156 24.01 -19.40 10.34
CA GLU A 156 25.16 -18.96 9.54
C GLU A 156 24.71 -18.29 8.23
N LYS A 157 23.65 -18.83 7.62
CA LYS A 157 23.12 -18.38 6.32
C LYS A 157 21.63 -18.63 6.22
N ILE A 158 20.95 -17.78 5.46
CA ILE A 158 19.58 -17.98 5.00
C ILE A 158 19.59 -18.04 3.47
N ASP A 159 19.06 -19.13 2.93
CA ASP A 159 18.78 -19.25 1.50
C ASP A 159 17.34 -18.84 1.23
N TRP A 160 17.11 -18.09 0.14
CA TRP A 160 15.79 -17.67 -0.31
C TRP A 160 15.57 -18.10 -1.77
N ASP A 161 14.31 -18.26 -2.18
CA ASP A 161 13.94 -18.60 -3.56
C ASP A 161 13.07 -17.51 -4.23
N CYS A 162 12.64 -16.50 -3.48
CA CYS A 162 11.94 -15.35 -4.02
C CYS A 162 12.51 -14.05 -3.44
N GLU A 163 12.75 -13.06 -4.29
CA GLU A 163 13.05 -11.69 -3.90
C GLU A 163 12.22 -10.73 -4.75
N TRP A 164 11.77 -9.64 -4.16
CA TRP A 164 11.01 -8.59 -4.85
C TRP A 164 11.18 -7.24 -4.18
N ALA A 165 10.84 -6.21 -4.93
CA ALA A 165 10.76 -4.85 -4.43
C ALA A 165 9.38 -4.27 -4.73
N ALA A 166 8.97 -3.30 -3.93
CA ALA A 166 7.75 -2.54 -4.13
C ALA A 166 7.99 -1.07 -3.77
N THR A 167 7.17 -0.18 -4.33
CA THR A 167 7.22 1.24 -4.01
C THR A 167 5.99 1.61 -3.19
N PHE A 168 6.16 2.47 -2.20
CA PHE A 168 5.08 3.03 -1.41
C PHE A 168 5.26 4.54 -1.19
N GLY A 169 4.16 5.25 -0.98
CA GLY A 169 4.16 6.67 -0.67
C GLY A 169 4.20 6.90 0.83
N SER A 170 4.98 7.85 1.27
CA SER A 170 5.09 8.28 2.65
C SER A 170 4.87 9.78 2.76
N SER A 171 4.30 10.22 3.88
CA SER A 171 4.13 11.62 4.25
C SER A 171 5.01 11.97 5.46
N PRO A 172 5.25 13.26 5.73
CA PRO A 172 6.05 13.69 6.87
C PRO A 172 5.49 13.23 8.23
N ASP A 173 4.17 13.12 8.37
CA ASP A 173 3.50 12.67 9.60
C ASP A 173 3.16 11.17 9.61
N GLY A 174 3.49 10.44 8.54
CA GLY A 174 3.21 9.01 8.41
C GLY A 174 1.74 8.67 8.17
N LEU A 175 0.84 9.66 7.99
CA LEU A 175 -0.58 9.44 7.73
C LEU A 175 -0.89 9.48 6.23
N PRO A 176 -1.88 8.73 5.74
CA PRO A 176 -2.25 8.71 4.32
C PRO A 176 -2.92 10.01 3.87
N ALA A 177 -3.06 10.15 2.54
CA ALA A 177 -3.89 11.15 1.91
C ALA A 177 -5.27 10.56 1.62
N ILE A 178 -6.30 11.02 2.32
CA ILE A 178 -7.69 10.57 2.14
C ILE A 178 -8.59 11.80 2.11
N GLY A 179 -9.27 12.04 0.97
CA GLY A 179 -10.15 13.20 0.86
C GLY A 179 -10.32 13.69 -0.57
N PRO A 180 -10.99 14.86 -0.74
CA PRO A 180 -11.24 15.42 -2.07
C PRO A 180 -9.96 15.95 -2.72
N ALA A 181 -9.88 15.82 -4.04
CA ALA A 181 -8.83 16.47 -4.84
C ALA A 181 -9.11 17.97 -4.96
N ARG A 182 -8.04 18.80 -4.84
CA ARG A 182 -8.19 20.27 -4.84
C ARG A 182 -8.71 20.84 -6.14
N ASN A 183 -8.26 20.31 -7.27
CA ASN A 183 -8.45 20.93 -8.58
C ASN A 183 -9.50 20.20 -9.44
N MET A 184 -10.22 19.25 -8.89
CA MET A 184 -11.25 18.50 -9.60
C MET A 184 -12.38 18.13 -8.66
N GLU A 185 -13.50 18.80 -8.80
CA GLU A 185 -14.71 18.46 -8.05
C GLU A 185 -15.14 17.02 -8.37
N HIS A 186 -15.75 16.32 -7.41
CA HIS A 186 -16.13 14.89 -7.52
C HIS A 186 -14.98 13.89 -7.60
N LEU A 187 -13.71 14.33 -7.53
CA LEU A 187 -12.54 13.46 -7.46
C LEU A 187 -12.06 13.33 -6.01
N TRP A 188 -11.84 12.10 -5.59
CA TRP A 188 -11.36 11.74 -4.25
C TRP A 188 -10.07 10.96 -4.32
N ILE A 189 -9.23 11.10 -3.32
CA ILE A 189 -7.91 10.47 -3.23
C ILE A 189 -7.89 9.52 -2.04
N ALA A 190 -7.33 8.32 -2.23
CA ALA A 190 -6.99 7.36 -1.20
C ALA A 190 -5.61 6.79 -1.51
N ALA A 191 -4.55 7.41 -0.99
CA ALA A 191 -3.17 7.10 -1.35
C ALA A 191 -2.17 7.43 -0.23
N GLY A 192 -0.90 7.11 -0.42
CA GLY A 192 0.15 7.46 0.52
C GLY A 192 0.10 6.66 1.82
N PHE A 193 -0.25 5.38 1.76
CA PHE A 193 -0.52 4.53 2.92
C PHE A 193 0.74 4.05 3.68
N GLY A 194 1.92 4.40 3.24
CA GLY A 194 3.16 3.94 3.85
C GLY A 194 3.23 2.43 3.97
N GLY A 195 3.85 1.94 5.03
CA GLY A 195 3.93 0.50 5.35
C GLY A 195 2.64 -0.11 5.92
N ASN A 196 1.62 0.70 6.22
CA ASN A 196 0.37 0.27 6.90
C ASN A 196 -0.84 0.20 5.96
N GLY A 197 -0.61 -0.10 4.67
CA GLY A 197 -1.61 0.00 3.61
C GLY A 197 -2.94 -0.72 3.88
N ILE A 198 -2.92 -1.88 4.54
CA ILE A 198 -4.16 -2.63 4.84
C ILE A 198 -5.03 -1.90 5.88
N ALA A 199 -4.44 -1.42 6.97
CA ALA A 199 -5.16 -0.69 7.99
C ALA A 199 -5.69 0.65 7.46
N PHE A 200 -4.85 1.38 6.74
CA PHE A 200 -5.22 2.66 6.14
C PHE A 200 -6.23 2.52 4.99
N ALA A 201 -6.23 1.42 4.25
CA ALA A 201 -7.27 1.17 3.25
C ALA A 201 -8.66 0.95 3.89
N ALA A 202 -8.73 0.26 5.03
CA ALA A 202 -9.97 0.12 5.77
C ALA A 202 -10.47 1.47 6.30
N LEU A 203 -9.59 2.25 6.92
CA LEU A 203 -9.89 3.60 7.39
C LEU A 203 -10.32 4.53 6.25
N ALA A 204 -9.64 4.46 5.09
CA ALA A 204 -10.00 5.24 3.92
C ALA A 204 -11.42 4.92 3.42
N ALA A 205 -11.82 3.65 3.46
CA ALA A 205 -13.17 3.25 3.09
C ALA A 205 -14.22 3.89 4.03
N GLU A 206 -13.99 3.90 5.33
CA GLU A 206 -14.90 4.51 6.32
C GLU A 206 -14.98 6.03 6.15
N ILE A 207 -13.85 6.72 6.02
CA ILE A 207 -13.79 8.18 5.83
C ILE A 207 -14.51 8.59 4.53
N LEU A 208 -14.22 7.89 3.43
CA LEU A 208 -14.83 8.22 2.13
C LEU A 208 -16.31 7.88 2.09
N GLU A 209 -16.74 6.76 2.67
CA GLU A 209 -18.15 6.43 2.79
C GLU A 209 -18.91 7.50 3.56
N GLY A 210 -18.41 7.90 4.73
CA GLY A 210 -19.02 8.96 5.53
C GLY A 210 -19.12 10.30 4.77
N ALA A 211 -18.02 10.70 4.11
CA ALA A 211 -17.99 11.95 3.35
C ALA A 211 -18.98 11.94 2.16
N LEU A 212 -19.03 10.85 1.40
CA LEU A 212 -19.94 10.71 0.25
C LEU A 212 -21.42 10.60 0.64
N ASN A 213 -21.71 10.13 1.85
CA ASN A 213 -23.05 10.05 2.40
C ASN A 213 -23.47 11.28 3.23
N GLY A 214 -22.63 12.33 3.28
CA GLY A 214 -22.94 13.57 4.02
C GLY A 214 -22.78 13.47 5.53
N THR A 215 -22.08 12.45 6.03
CA THR A 215 -21.76 12.22 7.44
C THR A 215 -20.25 12.11 7.64
N PRO A 216 -19.48 13.19 7.37
CA PRO A 216 -18.03 13.13 7.40
C PRO A 216 -17.52 12.78 8.82
N ASP A 217 -16.46 11.96 8.86
CA ASP A 217 -15.77 11.65 10.11
C ASP A 217 -15.08 12.91 10.66
N ARG A 218 -15.14 13.11 11.99
CA ARG A 218 -14.54 14.27 12.67
C ARG A 218 -13.03 14.33 12.53
N ASP A 219 -12.37 13.17 12.39
CA ASP A 219 -10.93 13.04 12.30
C ASP A 219 -10.43 13.07 10.84
N ALA A 220 -11.35 13.12 9.85
CA ALA A 220 -11.03 13.22 8.42
C ALA A 220 -10.04 14.35 8.07
N PRO A 221 -10.07 15.54 8.71
CA PRO A 221 -9.08 16.59 8.45
C PRO A 221 -7.63 16.17 8.70
N CYS A 222 -7.37 15.23 9.61
CA CYS A 222 -6.03 14.70 9.85
C CYS A 222 -5.45 13.94 8.65
N PHE A 223 -6.30 13.49 7.75
CA PHE A 223 -5.94 12.72 6.56
C PHE A 223 -6.10 13.54 5.26
N ALA A 224 -6.46 14.82 5.37
CA ALA A 224 -6.66 15.65 4.18
C ALA A 224 -5.42 15.63 3.26
N PRO A 225 -5.59 15.43 1.94
CA PRO A 225 -4.46 15.31 1.01
C PRO A 225 -3.51 16.51 1.04
N TYR A 226 -4.03 17.71 1.29
CA TYR A 226 -3.31 18.98 1.22
C TYR A 226 -3.07 19.63 2.59
N ARG A 227 -3.01 18.84 3.66
CA ARG A 227 -2.84 19.33 5.03
C ARG A 227 -1.49 20.02 5.29
N PHE A 228 -0.49 19.77 4.43
CA PHE A 228 0.83 20.37 4.52
C PHE A 228 0.99 21.68 3.74
N ASP A 229 0.00 22.10 2.95
CA ASP A 229 0.15 23.25 2.06
C ASP A 229 0.03 24.63 2.78
N ASN A 230 -0.15 24.65 4.08
CA ASN A 230 -0.27 25.86 4.89
C ASN A 230 0.91 26.04 5.87
N GLU A 231 1.98 25.27 5.74
CA GLU A 231 3.21 25.40 6.54
C GLU A 231 4.31 26.17 5.83
#